data_fa1336e257c0395a218f7d579ffe33ab
#
_entry.id   fa1336e257c0395a218f7d579ffe33ab
#
_cell.length_a   1.000
_cell.length_b   1.000
_cell.length_c   1.000
_cell.angle_alpha   90.00
_cell.angle_beta   90.00
_cell.angle_gamma   90.00
#
_symmetry.space_group_name_H-M   'P 1'
#
loop_
_entity.id
_entity.type
_entity.pdbx_description
1 polymer ?
#
loop_
_entity_poly.entity_id
_entity_poly.type
_entity_poly.pdbx_seq_one_letter_code
_entity_poly.pdbx_strand_id
1 'polypeptide(L)'
;MRISAPYRRVSLALATVTAIAASSVAVLGTGLTPTAQAAAGCLVDYTANQWTGGFTAAVRVTAGDTAVNGWTVTWTYGGDQRITSSWNAEVSQSGATVTARNVAWNGSLPAGGSAEFGVQGSYAASSAAPTGFTLNGEPCNGAEPTTPPSTAPPTTRPPTTPPTSVPPTLTPPPTRPPTTPPPSGGCGGAVLCDGFENQTGTAPSGDWSVSYPDCSGSGTASIDTSVAHQGTRSVRINGAVGYCNHVFVGSTRDLSSVGAVRYARLWVRHTTALPTSHVTFLAMRDAADGNRDLRMGGQNRALQWNRASDDATLPEQSPNGVALSAPLPVNQWTCLEFMVDGAQGRLSTWVNGTAVTGLTADGTPTHDVDGQWYNRANWRPNLTDLRLGWESYGEGANTLWFDDVALGSTRIGC
;
A
#
# COMPACT_ATOMS: atom_id res chain seq x y z
N MET A 1 41.46 43.30 -35.60
CA MET A 1 40.69 43.65 -36.81
C MET A 1 39.22 43.74 -36.43
N ARG A 2 38.67 44.95 -36.42
CA ARG A 2 37.27 45.27 -36.08
C ARG A 2 36.42 45.03 -37.33
N ILE A 3 35.24 44.45 -37.19
CA ILE A 3 34.12 44.74 -38.08
C ILE A 3 32.83 44.67 -37.28
N SER A 4 32.04 45.72 -37.46
CA SER A 4 30.86 46.17 -36.72
C SER A 4 29.55 45.56 -37.23
N ALA A 5 28.50 45.69 -36.43
CA ALA A 5 27.08 45.44 -36.70
C ALA A 5 26.48 46.18 -37.92
N PRO A 6 25.23 45.89 -38.34
CA PRO A 6 24.19 46.86 -37.94
C PRO A 6 22.81 46.30 -37.55
N TYR A 7 22.18 47.08 -36.69
CA TYR A 7 20.76 47.16 -36.34
C TYR A 7 19.86 47.31 -37.57
N ARG A 8 18.70 46.65 -37.55
CA ARG A 8 17.52 47.06 -38.31
C ARG A 8 16.30 47.15 -37.39
N ARG A 9 15.80 48.37 -37.30
CA ARG A 9 14.49 48.75 -36.78
C ARG A 9 13.41 48.37 -37.78
N VAL A 10 12.26 47.88 -37.31
CA VAL A 10 11.04 47.80 -38.11
C VAL A 10 9.88 48.39 -37.28
N SER A 11 9.14 49.20 -37.99
CA SER A 11 8.17 50.19 -37.53
C SER A 11 6.81 49.61 -37.13
N LEU A 12 6.16 50.34 -36.23
CA LEU A 12 4.75 50.23 -35.85
C LEU A 12 3.86 50.51 -37.07
N ALA A 13 2.86 49.72 -37.33
CA ALA A 13 1.73 50.05 -38.20
C ALA A 13 0.43 50.00 -37.36
N LEU A 14 -0.19 51.15 -37.31
CA LEU A 14 -1.52 51.44 -36.74
C LEU A 14 -2.57 50.93 -37.74
N ALA A 15 -3.52 50.13 -37.36
CA ALA A 15 -4.66 49.75 -38.19
C ALA A 15 -5.95 50.18 -37.48
N THR A 16 -6.73 50.94 -38.21
CA THR A 16 -7.99 51.60 -37.86
C THR A 16 -9.15 50.63 -37.69
N VAL A 17 -9.99 50.96 -36.69
CA VAL A 17 -11.27 50.34 -36.41
C VAL A 17 -12.31 50.77 -37.43
N THR A 18 -12.94 49.80 -38.09
CA THR A 18 -14.18 50.04 -38.88
C THR A 18 -15.33 49.33 -38.20
N ALA A 19 -16.29 50.06 -37.70
CA ALA A 19 -17.54 49.55 -37.15
C ALA A 19 -18.48 49.13 -38.29
N ILE A 20 -18.93 47.89 -38.26
CA ILE A 20 -20.01 47.37 -39.10
C ILE A 20 -21.20 47.04 -38.20
N ALA A 21 -22.29 47.83 -38.36
CA ALA A 21 -23.57 47.51 -37.77
C ALA A 21 -24.20 46.30 -38.49
N ALA A 22 -24.50 45.23 -37.75
CA ALA A 22 -25.23 44.09 -38.26
C ALA A 22 -26.58 43.98 -37.54
N SER A 23 -27.61 43.96 -38.32
CA SER A 23 -29.01 43.88 -37.95
C SER A 23 -29.36 42.58 -37.24
N SER A 24 -30.16 42.69 -36.19
CA SER A 24 -30.70 41.55 -35.41
C SER A 24 -31.76 40.81 -36.19
N VAL A 25 -31.50 39.54 -36.54
CA VAL A 25 -32.55 38.58 -36.91
C VAL A 25 -32.82 37.72 -35.69
N ALA A 26 -34.00 37.85 -35.09
CA ALA A 26 -34.46 36.98 -34.02
C ALA A 26 -34.84 35.62 -34.61
N VAL A 27 -34.04 34.60 -34.41
CA VAL A 27 -34.40 33.22 -34.60
C VAL A 27 -34.99 32.69 -33.28
N LEU A 28 -36.26 32.40 -33.25
CA LEU A 28 -36.90 31.62 -32.20
C LEU A 28 -36.38 30.19 -32.26
N GLY A 29 -35.26 29.95 -31.55
CA GLY A 29 -34.74 28.64 -31.30
C GLY A 29 -35.50 28.02 -30.11
N THR A 30 -36.18 26.93 -30.38
CA THR A 30 -36.73 26.04 -29.34
C THR A 30 -35.63 25.65 -28.38
N GLY A 31 -35.73 26.11 -27.14
CA GLY A 31 -34.80 25.81 -26.09
C GLY A 31 -34.75 24.31 -25.80
N LEU A 32 -33.71 23.67 -26.29
CA LEU A 32 -33.24 22.42 -25.70
C LEU A 32 -32.50 22.84 -24.40
N THR A 33 -33.23 22.74 -23.28
CA THR A 33 -32.57 22.76 -21.97
C THR A 33 -31.56 21.63 -21.98
N PRO A 34 -30.24 21.88 -21.69
CA PRO A 34 -29.32 20.79 -21.41
C PRO A 34 -29.90 20.09 -20.17
N THR A 35 -30.30 18.84 -20.32
CA THR A 35 -30.49 17.97 -19.17
C THR A 35 -29.19 17.95 -18.42
N ALA A 36 -29.16 18.57 -17.24
CA ALA A 36 -28.06 18.43 -16.32
C ALA A 36 -27.90 16.93 -16.05
N GLN A 37 -26.87 16.35 -16.63
CA GLN A 37 -26.48 14.97 -16.31
C GLN A 37 -26.07 15.01 -14.84
N ALA A 38 -26.85 14.36 -13.98
CA ALA A 38 -26.50 14.25 -12.58
C ALA A 38 -25.09 13.68 -12.53
N ALA A 39 -24.17 14.39 -11.89
CA ALA A 39 -22.82 13.91 -11.65
C ALA A 39 -22.95 12.56 -10.95
N ALA A 40 -22.26 11.55 -11.42
CA ALA A 40 -22.29 10.23 -10.81
C ALA A 40 -21.90 10.37 -9.33
N GLY A 41 -22.79 9.95 -8.43
CA GLY A 41 -22.58 10.13 -6.99
C GLY A 41 -21.37 9.33 -6.44
N CYS A 42 -20.80 8.42 -7.23
CA CYS A 42 -19.61 7.65 -6.92
C CYS A 42 -19.06 6.96 -8.18
N LEU A 43 -17.80 6.53 -8.12
CA LEU A 43 -17.14 5.73 -9.15
C LEU A 43 -16.55 4.46 -8.54
N VAL A 44 -16.70 3.33 -9.22
CA VAL A 44 -16.03 2.08 -8.88
C VAL A 44 -15.29 1.57 -10.10
N ASP A 45 -13.96 1.52 -9.99
CA ASP A 45 -13.09 0.88 -10.98
C ASP A 45 -12.81 -0.56 -10.54
N TYR A 46 -13.10 -1.51 -11.40
CA TYR A 46 -12.87 -2.93 -11.17
C TYR A 46 -11.94 -3.48 -12.24
N THR A 47 -10.71 -3.84 -11.84
CA THR A 47 -9.69 -4.39 -12.75
C THR A 47 -9.37 -5.81 -12.37
N ALA A 48 -9.75 -6.77 -13.21
CA ALA A 48 -9.50 -8.19 -13.00
C ALA A 48 -8.26 -8.67 -13.77
N ASN A 49 -7.46 -9.51 -13.10
CA ASN A 49 -6.47 -10.37 -13.71
C ASN A 49 -6.97 -11.82 -13.59
N GLN A 50 -7.11 -12.51 -14.75
CA GLN A 50 -7.77 -13.81 -14.83
C GLN A 50 -6.83 -14.87 -15.38
N TRP A 51 -6.94 -16.09 -14.84
CA TRP A 51 -6.29 -17.30 -15.33
C TRP A 51 -7.29 -18.46 -15.34
N THR A 52 -6.91 -19.61 -15.88
CA THR A 52 -7.80 -20.78 -15.92
C THR A 52 -8.27 -21.15 -14.51
N GLY A 53 -9.56 -20.99 -14.25
CA GLY A 53 -10.21 -21.38 -12.99
C GLY A 53 -10.11 -20.35 -11.86
N GLY A 54 -9.46 -19.19 -12.06
CA GLY A 54 -9.34 -18.21 -10.99
C GLY A 54 -9.10 -16.77 -11.44
N PHE A 55 -9.22 -15.83 -10.52
CA PHE A 55 -8.97 -14.42 -10.77
C PHE A 55 -8.55 -13.69 -9.49
N THR A 56 -7.84 -12.60 -9.66
CA THR A 56 -7.76 -11.51 -8.70
C THR A 56 -8.41 -10.26 -9.28
N ALA A 57 -8.96 -9.41 -8.44
CA ALA A 57 -9.42 -8.10 -8.89
C ALA A 57 -9.02 -7.02 -7.90
N ALA A 58 -8.47 -5.93 -8.44
CA ALA A 58 -8.32 -4.67 -7.75
C ALA A 58 -9.60 -3.85 -7.91
N VAL A 59 -10.10 -3.32 -6.81
CA VAL A 59 -11.30 -2.50 -6.78
C VAL A 59 -10.98 -1.17 -6.13
N ARG A 60 -11.19 -0.08 -6.87
CA ARG A 60 -11.07 1.29 -6.37
C ARG A 60 -12.46 1.89 -6.28
N VAL A 61 -12.87 2.30 -5.09
CA VAL A 61 -14.09 3.07 -4.87
C VAL A 61 -13.73 4.53 -4.63
N THR A 62 -14.39 5.43 -5.36
CA THR A 62 -14.21 6.89 -5.23
C THR A 62 -15.53 7.51 -4.82
N ALA A 63 -15.52 8.28 -3.74
CA ALA A 63 -16.68 9.06 -3.31
C ALA A 63 -16.97 10.18 -4.32
N GLY A 64 -18.23 10.51 -4.48
CA GLY A 64 -18.66 11.69 -5.26
C GLY A 64 -18.36 12.99 -4.52
N ASP A 65 -19.19 14.00 -4.72
CA ASP A 65 -19.04 15.33 -4.14
C ASP A 65 -19.29 15.39 -2.63
N THR A 66 -19.69 14.28 -2.02
CA THR A 66 -19.97 14.18 -0.58
C THR A 66 -19.00 13.21 0.09
N ALA A 67 -18.44 13.61 1.24
CA ALA A 67 -17.60 12.75 2.03
C ALA A 67 -18.36 11.53 2.57
N VAL A 68 -17.73 10.37 2.59
CA VAL A 68 -18.28 9.10 3.07
C VAL A 68 -17.53 8.68 4.33
N ASN A 69 -18.27 8.40 5.39
CA ASN A 69 -17.72 7.87 6.64
C ASN A 69 -18.26 6.46 6.89
N GLY A 70 -17.46 5.47 6.56
CA GLY A 70 -17.86 4.08 6.44
C GLY A 70 -18.46 3.76 5.06
N TRP A 71 -17.77 2.90 4.28
CA TRP A 71 -18.24 2.53 2.96
C TRP A 71 -18.60 1.05 2.88
N THR A 72 -19.63 0.79 2.10
CA THR A 72 -20.04 -0.55 1.67
C THR A 72 -20.24 -0.53 0.15
N VAL A 73 -19.43 -1.30 -0.56
CA VAL A 73 -19.53 -1.49 -2.01
C VAL A 73 -20.23 -2.81 -2.29
N THR A 74 -21.22 -2.82 -3.19
CA THR A 74 -21.84 -4.07 -3.67
C THR A 74 -21.73 -4.17 -5.18
N TRP A 75 -21.68 -5.41 -5.68
CA TRP A 75 -21.75 -5.72 -7.11
C TRP A 75 -22.31 -7.13 -7.33
N THR A 76 -22.63 -7.44 -8.57
CA THR A 76 -23.15 -8.76 -8.95
C THR A 76 -22.26 -9.36 -10.04
N TYR A 77 -21.83 -10.59 -9.85
CA TYR A 77 -21.16 -11.35 -10.89
C TYR A 77 -22.17 -11.91 -11.89
N GLY A 78 -21.81 -11.83 -13.19
CA GLY A 78 -22.62 -12.42 -14.27
C GLY A 78 -22.39 -13.92 -14.50
N GLY A 79 -21.44 -14.51 -13.78
CA GLY A 79 -21.03 -15.90 -13.93
C GLY A 79 -21.06 -16.68 -12.60
N ASP A 80 -20.25 -17.70 -12.53
CA ASP A 80 -20.14 -18.61 -11.38
C ASP A 80 -18.98 -18.29 -10.45
N GLN A 81 -18.48 -17.05 -10.50
CA GLN A 81 -17.37 -16.58 -9.68
C GLN A 81 -17.68 -16.73 -8.18
N ARG A 82 -16.66 -17.19 -7.43
CA ARG A 82 -16.69 -17.31 -5.97
C ARG A 82 -15.46 -16.66 -5.38
N ILE A 83 -15.66 -15.73 -4.44
CA ILE A 83 -14.57 -15.09 -3.71
C ILE A 83 -14.02 -16.08 -2.69
N THR A 84 -12.71 -16.23 -2.67
CA THR A 84 -11.97 -17.11 -1.77
C THR A 84 -11.17 -16.33 -0.73
N SER A 85 -10.74 -15.11 -1.06
CA SER A 85 -10.06 -14.21 -0.12
C SER A 85 -10.24 -12.74 -0.52
N SER A 86 -9.96 -11.84 0.41
CA SER A 86 -9.99 -10.38 0.19
C SER A 86 -8.92 -9.69 1.03
N TRP A 87 -8.52 -8.51 0.62
CA TRP A 87 -7.61 -7.62 1.36
C TRP A 87 -8.13 -6.19 1.33
N ASN A 88 -7.83 -5.43 2.39
CA ASN A 88 -8.29 -4.05 2.60
C ASN A 88 -9.82 -3.86 2.62
N ALA A 89 -10.59 -4.94 2.71
CA ALA A 89 -12.04 -4.93 2.92
C ALA A 89 -12.49 -6.22 3.61
N GLU A 90 -13.58 -6.13 4.35
CA GLU A 90 -14.35 -7.29 4.79
C GLU A 90 -15.33 -7.66 3.69
N VAL A 91 -15.15 -8.83 3.07
CA VAL A 91 -15.94 -9.23 1.91
C VAL A 91 -16.79 -10.46 2.25
N SER A 92 -18.05 -10.41 1.84
CA SER A 92 -18.97 -11.52 1.89
C SER A 92 -19.66 -11.70 0.54
N GLN A 93 -20.02 -12.94 0.21
CA GLN A 93 -20.73 -13.26 -1.02
C GLN A 93 -21.97 -14.12 -0.74
N SER A 94 -23.12 -13.74 -1.30
CA SER A 94 -24.35 -14.51 -1.26
C SER A 94 -24.85 -14.72 -2.70
N GLY A 95 -24.79 -15.95 -3.18
CA GLY A 95 -25.07 -16.23 -4.59
C GLY A 95 -24.09 -15.51 -5.51
N ALA A 96 -24.62 -14.68 -6.42
CA ALA A 96 -23.83 -13.85 -7.33
C ALA A 96 -23.48 -12.47 -6.74
N THR A 97 -24.14 -12.04 -5.66
CA THR A 97 -23.96 -10.72 -5.07
C THR A 97 -22.83 -10.72 -4.07
N VAL A 98 -21.92 -9.77 -4.22
CA VAL A 98 -20.81 -9.52 -3.32
C VAL A 98 -21.04 -8.23 -2.55
N THR A 99 -20.66 -8.23 -1.28
CA THR A 99 -20.67 -7.07 -0.40
C THR A 99 -19.27 -6.92 0.20
N ALA A 100 -18.63 -5.80 -0.05
CA ALA A 100 -17.35 -5.40 0.52
C ALA A 100 -17.56 -4.21 1.45
N ARG A 101 -17.02 -4.27 2.67
CA ARG A 101 -17.07 -3.20 3.67
C ARG A 101 -15.67 -2.73 4.00
N ASN A 102 -15.55 -1.47 4.35
CA ASN A 102 -14.28 -0.93 4.80
C ASN A 102 -13.75 -1.66 6.05
N VAL A 103 -12.45 -1.70 6.16
CA VAL A 103 -11.76 -2.00 7.42
C VAL A 103 -11.56 -0.72 8.24
N ALA A 104 -11.12 -0.85 9.48
CA ALA A 104 -11.08 0.26 10.44
C ALA A 104 -10.31 1.51 9.97
N TRP A 105 -9.30 1.33 9.13
CA TRP A 105 -8.40 2.42 8.73
C TRP A 105 -8.76 3.10 7.39
N ASN A 106 -9.61 2.52 6.55
CA ASN A 106 -9.91 3.05 5.22
C ASN A 106 -11.38 3.45 5.03
N GLY A 107 -12.14 3.57 6.11
CA GLY A 107 -13.56 3.86 6.06
C GLY A 107 -13.92 5.32 5.77
N SER A 108 -13.01 6.27 5.97
CA SER A 108 -13.27 7.69 5.76
C SER A 108 -12.75 8.14 4.40
N LEU A 109 -13.66 8.54 3.52
CA LEU A 109 -13.36 9.08 2.20
C LEU A 109 -13.82 10.54 2.15
N PRO A 110 -12.94 11.51 1.97
CA PRO A 110 -13.36 12.88 1.68
C PRO A 110 -14.08 12.94 0.32
N ALA A 111 -14.76 14.02 0.02
CA ALA A 111 -15.34 14.24 -1.31
C ALA A 111 -14.27 14.06 -2.39
N GLY A 112 -14.55 13.24 -3.40
CA GLY A 112 -13.59 12.82 -4.43
C GLY A 112 -12.47 11.90 -3.94
N GLY A 113 -12.45 11.54 -2.66
CA GLY A 113 -11.46 10.62 -2.08
C GLY A 113 -11.73 9.17 -2.45
N SER A 114 -10.69 8.33 -2.44
CA SER A 114 -10.79 6.94 -2.86
C SER A 114 -10.26 5.98 -1.81
N ALA A 115 -10.78 4.76 -1.79
CA ALA A 115 -10.16 3.60 -1.15
C ALA A 115 -9.93 2.49 -2.17
N GLU A 116 -8.91 1.70 -1.93
CA GLU A 116 -8.60 0.52 -2.74
C GLU A 116 -8.66 -0.74 -1.88
N PHE A 117 -9.24 -1.77 -2.43
CA PHE A 117 -9.28 -3.10 -1.86
C PHE A 117 -9.19 -4.14 -2.98
N GLY A 118 -9.06 -5.39 -2.63
CA GLY A 118 -9.04 -6.41 -3.65
C GLY A 118 -9.67 -7.71 -3.19
N VAL A 119 -9.95 -8.55 -4.18
CA VAL A 119 -10.53 -9.87 -3.98
C VAL A 119 -9.80 -10.89 -4.85
N GLN A 120 -9.70 -12.11 -4.35
CA GLN A 120 -9.33 -13.28 -5.11
C GLN A 120 -10.52 -14.22 -5.16
N GLY A 121 -10.69 -14.90 -6.28
CA GLY A 121 -11.77 -15.84 -6.45
C GLY A 121 -11.48 -16.91 -7.48
N SER A 122 -12.41 -17.86 -7.57
CA SER A 122 -12.41 -18.93 -8.57
C SER A 122 -13.68 -18.87 -9.42
N TYR A 123 -13.63 -19.49 -10.59
CA TYR A 123 -14.75 -19.77 -11.46
C TYR A 123 -14.55 -21.09 -12.21
N ALA A 124 -15.62 -21.74 -12.62
CA ALA A 124 -15.54 -22.98 -13.38
C ALA A 124 -15.96 -22.78 -14.85
N ALA A 125 -16.98 -21.98 -15.11
CA ALA A 125 -17.55 -21.83 -16.43
C ALA A 125 -17.49 -20.40 -16.99
N SER A 126 -17.60 -19.38 -16.16
CA SER A 126 -17.66 -17.99 -16.62
C SER A 126 -17.00 -17.01 -15.66
N SER A 127 -16.15 -16.16 -16.19
CA SER A 127 -15.51 -15.03 -15.52
C SER A 127 -16.02 -13.67 -16.04
N ALA A 128 -17.30 -13.58 -16.39
CA ALA A 128 -17.88 -12.34 -16.89
C ALA A 128 -17.68 -11.17 -15.93
N ALA A 129 -17.43 -9.98 -16.47
CA ALA A 129 -17.22 -8.78 -15.66
C ALA A 129 -18.42 -8.51 -14.73
N PRO A 130 -18.19 -8.06 -13.50
CA PRO A 130 -19.28 -7.71 -12.58
C PRO A 130 -20.00 -6.45 -13.03
N THR A 131 -21.25 -6.33 -12.59
CA THR A 131 -22.13 -5.20 -12.88
C THR A 131 -22.88 -4.74 -11.64
N GLY A 132 -23.57 -3.61 -11.72
CA GLY A 132 -24.44 -3.12 -10.65
C GLY A 132 -23.67 -2.65 -9.42
N PHE A 133 -22.57 -1.92 -9.63
CA PHE A 133 -21.81 -1.37 -8.51
C PHE A 133 -22.60 -0.30 -7.76
N THR A 134 -22.61 -0.42 -6.43
CA THR A 134 -23.19 0.60 -5.54
C THR A 134 -22.19 0.98 -4.46
N LEU A 135 -22.31 2.19 -3.93
CA LEU A 135 -21.64 2.66 -2.73
C LEU A 135 -22.71 3.08 -1.71
N ASN A 136 -22.74 2.39 -0.56
CA ASN A 136 -23.75 2.60 0.49
C ASN A 136 -25.20 2.51 -0.02
N GLY A 137 -25.42 1.69 -1.05
CA GLY A 137 -26.73 1.50 -1.69
C GLY A 137 -27.03 2.43 -2.85
N GLU A 138 -26.24 3.49 -3.06
CA GLU A 138 -26.38 4.40 -4.20
C GLU A 138 -25.63 3.85 -5.42
N PRO A 139 -26.22 3.84 -6.62
CA PRO A 139 -25.59 3.37 -7.84
C PRO A 139 -24.34 4.20 -8.19
N CYS A 140 -23.26 3.51 -8.54
CA CYS A 140 -22.04 4.11 -9.05
C CYS A 140 -21.94 3.98 -10.58
N ASN A 141 -21.02 4.70 -11.20
CA ASN A 141 -20.71 4.66 -12.64
C ASN A 141 -21.89 5.09 -13.54
N GLY A 142 -22.82 5.89 -13.02
CA GLY A 142 -23.96 6.41 -13.78
C GLY A 142 -25.02 5.35 -14.17
N ALA A 143 -25.03 4.19 -13.54
CA ALA A 143 -26.07 3.19 -13.77
C ALA A 143 -27.40 3.61 -13.11
N GLU A 144 -28.49 3.66 -13.88
CA GLU A 144 -29.82 3.87 -13.32
C GLU A 144 -30.24 2.69 -12.41
N PRO A 145 -30.95 2.96 -11.30
CA PRO A 145 -31.45 1.90 -10.42
C PRO A 145 -32.51 1.06 -11.16
N THR A 146 -32.18 -0.21 -11.43
CA THR A 146 -33.16 -1.17 -11.85
C THR A 146 -34.05 -1.52 -10.65
N THR A 147 -35.32 -1.11 -10.69
CA THR A 147 -36.31 -1.47 -9.68
C THR A 147 -36.44 -3.00 -9.56
N PRO A 148 -36.35 -3.58 -8.34
CA PRO A 148 -36.55 -5.00 -8.17
C PRO A 148 -38.00 -5.37 -8.48
N PRO A 149 -38.28 -6.52 -9.10
CA PRO A 149 -39.64 -6.99 -9.26
C PRO A 149 -40.23 -7.32 -7.88
N SER A 150 -41.45 -6.82 -7.65
CA SER A 150 -42.26 -7.09 -6.48
C SER A 150 -42.47 -8.59 -6.29
N THR A 151 -41.90 -9.18 -5.25
CA THR A 151 -42.17 -10.58 -4.88
C THR A 151 -43.33 -10.66 -3.93
N ALA A 152 -44.36 -11.43 -4.35
CA ALA A 152 -45.47 -11.85 -3.50
C ALA A 152 -45.01 -12.69 -2.30
N PRO A 153 -45.74 -12.71 -1.19
CA PRO A 153 -45.30 -13.34 0.06
C PRO A 153 -45.18 -14.87 -0.06
N PRO A 154 -44.18 -15.50 0.58
CA PRO A 154 -44.06 -16.95 0.57
C PRO A 154 -45.08 -17.60 1.54
N THR A 155 -45.78 -18.62 1.03
CA THR A 155 -46.61 -19.53 1.82
C THR A 155 -45.73 -20.42 2.71
N THR A 156 -46.04 -20.41 3.98
CA THR A 156 -45.38 -21.22 5.03
C THR A 156 -45.68 -22.72 4.87
N ARG A 157 -44.63 -23.52 4.84
CA ARG A 157 -44.67 -24.99 5.01
C ARG A 157 -44.03 -25.38 6.34
N PRO A 158 -44.60 -26.30 7.15
CA PRO A 158 -44.07 -26.67 8.44
C PRO A 158 -42.73 -27.45 8.36
N PRO A 159 -41.88 -27.35 9.36
CA PRO A 159 -40.56 -28.01 9.33
C PRO A 159 -40.66 -29.50 9.67
N THR A 160 -39.99 -30.33 8.88
CA THR A 160 -39.68 -31.69 9.20
C THR A 160 -38.27 -31.76 9.82
N THR A 161 -38.14 -32.33 11.01
CA THR A 161 -36.90 -32.54 11.74
C THR A 161 -35.97 -33.52 11.02
N PRO A 162 -34.67 -33.23 10.87
CA PRO A 162 -33.67 -34.19 10.42
C PRO A 162 -33.14 -35.02 11.60
N PRO A 163 -32.65 -36.25 11.34
CA PRO A 163 -32.06 -37.11 12.38
C PRO A 163 -30.69 -36.59 12.81
N THR A 164 -30.45 -36.68 14.10
CA THR A 164 -29.21 -36.31 14.80
C THR A 164 -28.08 -37.25 14.43
N SER A 165 -27.09 -36.79 13.68
CA SER A 165 -25.81 -37.47 13.56
C SER A 165 -24.77 -36.79 14.43
N VAL A 166 -24.15 -37.56 15.32
CA VAL A 166 -23.07 -37.13 16.21
C VAL A 166 -21.81 -36.86 15.37
N PRO A 167 -21.20 -35.65 15.46
CA PRO A 167 -19.95 -35.39 14.75
C PRO A 167 -18.76 -36.09 15.42
N PRO A 168 -17.74 -36.51 14.66
CA PRO A 168 -16.49 -37.02 15.23
C PRO A 168 -15.76 -35.86 15.93
N THR A 169 -15.22 -36.17 17.09
CA THR A 169 -14.38 -35.26 17.90
C THR A 169 -13.13 -34.86 17.13
N LEU A 170 -13.07 -33.65 16.63
CA LEU A 170 -11.85 -33.09 16.04
C LEU A 170 -10.92 -32.63 17.17
N THR A 171 -9.71 -33.18 17.17
CA THR A 171 -8.60 -32.68 17.99
C THR A 171 -8.35 -31.21 17.67
N PRO A 172 -8.23 -30.30 18.65
CA PRO A 172 -7.97 -28.91 18.35
C PRO A 172 -6.61 -28.72 17.66
N PRO A 173 -6.51 -27.87 16.63
CA PRO A 173 -5.22 -27.49 16.08
C PRO A 173 -4.37 -26.80 17.16
N PRO A 174 -3.02 -26.84 17.05
CA PRO A 174 -2.15 -26.22 18.04
C PRO A 174 -2.49 -24.74 18.17
N THR A 175 -2.72 -24.32 19.40
CA THR A 175 -3.04 -22.92 19.76
C THR A 175 -1.94 -21.99 19.27
N ARG A 176 -2.29 -21.13 18.32
CA ARG A 176 -1.52 -19.94 17.95
C ARG A 176 -1.26 -19.12 19.23
N PRO A 177 -0.04 -18.63 19.47
CA PRO A 177 0.23 -17.76 20.59
C PRO A 177 -0.76 -16.57 20.62
N PRO A 178 -1.25 -16.14 21.78
CA PRO A 178 -2.21 -15.05 21.87
C PRO A 178 -1.60 -13.76 21.33
N THR A 179 -2.18 -13.23 20.26
CA THR A 179 -1.89 -11.90 19.75
C THR A 179 -2.65 -10.89 20.62
N THR A 180 -2.15 -10.63 21.81
CA THR A 180 -2.51 -9.40 22.53
C THR A 180 -1.79 -8.26 21.82
N PRO A 181 -2.49 -7.20 21.35
CA PRO A 181 -1.83 -6.00 20.89
C PRO A 181 -1.00 -5.45 22.05
N PRO A 182 0.27 -5.08 21.84
CA PRO A 182 1.04 -4.41 22.87
C PRO A 182 0.42 -3.04 23.17
N PRO A 183 0.57 -2.52 24.39
CA PRO A 183 0.08 -1.21 24.74
C PRO A 183 0.73 -0.16 23.83
N SER A 184 -0.09 0.70 23.24
CA SER A 184 0.32 1.80 22.39
C SER A 184 1.25 2.77 23.15
N GLY A 185 2.41 3.08 22.57
CA GLY A 185 3.10 4.32 22.88
C GLY A 185 4.26 4.28 23.87
N GLY A 186 5.13 3.27 23.84
CA GLY A 186 6.38 3.32 24.60
C GLY A 186 7.46 2.47 23.98
N CYS A 187 8.73 2.85 24.17
CA CYS A 187 9.87 2.08 23.68
C CYS A 187 10.17 0.80 24.44
N GLY A 188 9.39 0.45 25.45
CA GLY A 188 9.29 -0.83 26.12
C GLY A 188 10.57 -1.71 26.23
N GLY A 189 11.72 -1.15 26.63
CA GLY A 189 12.96 -1.91 26.71
C GLY A 189 13.71 -2.06 25.38
N ALA A 190 13.36 -1.28 24.35
CA ALA A 190 14.09 -1.23 23.09
C ALA A 190 15.52 -0.70 23.29
N VAL A 191 16.49 -1.30 22.59
CA VAL A 191 17.89 -0.86 22.58
C VAL A 191 18.05 0.42 21.75
N LEU A 192 17.29 0.57 20.68
CA LEU A 192 17.13 1.79 19.91
C LEU A 192 15.70 2.29 20.07
N CYS A 193 15.56 3.57 20.39
CA CYS A 193 14.26 4.24 20.47
C CYS A 193 14.46 5.72 20.27
N ASP A 194 13.98 6.25 19.14
CA ASP A 194 14.22 7.63 18.77
C ASP A 194 13.08 8.17 17.89
N GLY A 195 12.50 9.30 18.29
CA GLY A 195 11.57 10.14 17.52
C GLY A 195 12.25 11.40 16.99
N PHE A 196 13.58 11.43 16.93
CA PHE A 196 14.41 12.52 16.39
C PHE A 196 14.26 13.89 17.09
N GLU A 197 13.54 13.97 18.20
CA GLU A 197 13.26 15.23 18.90
C GLU A 197 14.52 15.89 19.50
N ASN A 198 15.56 15.12 19.77
CA ASN A 198 16.84 15.60 20.29
C ASN A 198 17.79 16.13 19.19
N GLN A 199 17.40 16.08 17.94
CA GLN A 199 18.19 16.59 16.83
C GLN A 199 18.18 18.13 16.83
N THR A 200 19.35 18.77 16.81
CA THR A 200 19.47 20.23 16.87
C THR A 200 19.86 20.86 15.55
N GLY A 201 20.39 20.10 14.62
CA GLY A 201 20.82 20.54 13.29
C GLY A 201 19.87 20.11 12.18
N THR A 202 20.24 20.44 10.95
CA THR A 202 19.54 20.00 9.74
C THR A 202 20.00 18.63 9.24
N ALA A 203 21.18 18.18 9.65
CA ALA A 203 21.69 16.85 9.33
C ALA A 203 21.48 15.90 10.52
N PRO A 204 21.07 14.64 10.29
CA PRO A 204 21.05 13.62 11.32
C PRO A 204 22.39 13.50 12.04
N SER A 205 22.39 13.38 13.36
CA SER A 205 23.58 13.35 14.19
C SER A 205 23.39 12.50 15.46
N GLY A 206 24.43 12.35 16.28
CA GLY A 206 24.39 11.58 17.53
C GLY A 206 24.28 10.08 17.24
N ASP A 207 23.15 9.47 17.58
CA ASP A 207 22.87 8.07 17.31
C ASP A 207 22.60 7.74 15.83
N TRP A 208 22.70 8.74 14.94
CA TRP A 208 22.42 8.62 13.52
C TRP A 208 23.51 9.23 12.66
N SER A 209 23.83 8.57 11.56
CA SER A 209 24.79 9.06 10.56
C SER A 209 24.26 8.86 9.15
N VAL A 210 24.56 9.82 8.27
CA VAL A 210 24.23 9.73 6.84
C VAL A 210 25.33 8.93 6.13
N SER A 211 24.91 8.01 5.26
CA SER A 211 25.83 7.22 4.43
C SER A 211 25.27 7.06 3.01
N TYR A 212 26.16 6.77 2.09
CA TYR A 212 25.87 6.58 0.68
C TYR A 212 26.51 5.26 0.23
N PRO A 213 25.92 4.10 0.64
CA PRO A 213 26.51 2.79 0.32
C PRO A 213 26.50 2.58 -1.19
N ASP A 214 27.60 1.97 -1.68
CA ASP A 214 27.84 1.56 -3.05
C ASP A 214 27.90 2.73 -4.08
N CYS A 215 26.91 3.63 -4.12
CA CYS A 215 26.87 4.67 -5.13
C CYS A 215 26.09 5.92 -4.63
N SER A 216 26.77 7.06 -4.54
CA SER A 216 26.15 8.34 -4.18
C SER A 216 25.74 9.13 -5.42
N GLY A 217 24.64 9.87 -5.31
CA GLY A 217 24.13 10.76 -6.35
C GLY A 217 23.49 12.00 -5.76
N SER A 218 22.30 12.35 -6.21
CA SER A 218 21.57 13.55 -5.77
C SER A 218 20.60 13.32 -4.62
N GLY A 219 20.50 12.08 -4.10
CA GLY A 219 19.70 11.77 -2.91
C GLY A 219 20.22 12.50 -1.67
N THR A 220 19.34 12.98 -0.79
CA THR A 220 19.71 13.72 0.42
C THR A 220 18.93 13.26 1.64
N ALA A 221 19.55 13.36 2.82
CA ALA A 221 18.92 13.10 4.11
C ALA A 221 19.03 14.35 5.00
N SER A 222 17.95 14.66 5.71
CA SER A 222 17.88 15.84 6.60
C SER A 222 16.92 15.60 7.76
N ILE A 223 17.03 16.41 8.80
CA ILE A 223 15.99 16.56 9.82
C ILE A 223 14.93 17.54 9.28
N ASP A 224 13.68 17.10 9.29
CA ASP A 224 12.51 17.90 8.93
C ASP A 224 11.77 18.36 10.19
N THR A 225 11.41 19.64 10.26
CA THR A 225 10.63 20.23 11.35
C THR A 225 9.22 20.64 10.92
N SER A 226 8.84 20.32 9.70
CA SER A 226 7.53 20.62 9.13
C SER A 226 6.61 19.41 9.01
N VAL A 227 7.17 18.21 9.00
CA VAL A 227 6.45 16.93 8.91
C VAL A 227 6.99 15.99 9.98
N ALA A 228 6.16 15.60 10.92
CA ALA A 228 6.49 14.61 11.95
C ALA A 228 5.27 13.69 12.19
N HIS A 229 5.50 12.48 12.67
CA HIS A 229 4.43 11.60 13.14
C HIS A 229 4.03 11.99 14.57
N GLN A 230 5.01 12.06 15.46
CA GLN A 230 4.84 12.62 16.80
C GLN A 230 5.87 13.73 17.03
N GLY A 231 5.60 14.62 18.01
CA GLY A 231 6.51 15.70 18.30
C GLY A 231 6.61 16.74 17.19
N THR A 232 7.83 17.14 16.85
CA THR A 232 8.13 18.25 15.94
C THR A 232 9.20 17.94 14.91
N ARG A 233 9.77 16.75 14.91
CA ARG A 233 10.89 16.38 14.02
C ARG A 233 10.73 14.98 13.48
N SER A 234 11.27 14.77 12.29
CA SER A 234 11.45 13.46 11.67
C SER A 234 12.72 13.45 10.80
N VAL A 235 13.12 12.29 10.33
CA VAL A 235 14.14 12.19 9.26
C VAL A 235 13.44 12.22 7.92
N ARG A 236 13.87 13.15 7.05
CA ARG A 236 13.44 13.28 5.67
C ARG A 236 14.50 12.76 4.72
N ILE A 237 14.09 11.91 3.81
CA ILE A 237 14.90 11.40 2.70
C ILE A 237 14.30 11.93 1.39
N ASN A 238 15.09 12.66 0.60
CA ASN A 238 14.77 12.94 -0.78
C ASN A 238 15.47 11.90 -1.65
N GLY A 239 14.75 10.86 -2.01
CA GLY A 239 15.23 9.80 -2.87
C GLY A 239 15.16 10.22 -4.34
N ALA A 240 16.29 10.20 -5.03
CA ALA A 240 16.34 10.49 -6.46
C ALA A 240 16.17 9.22 -7.29
N VAL A 241 15.81 9.40 -8.55
CA VAL A 241 15.68 8.33 -9.54
C VAL A 241 17.06 7.88 -10.07
N GLY A 242 17.19 6.60 -10.41
CA GLY A 242 18.38 6.02 -11.01
C GLY A 242 19.27 5.28 -10.02
N TYR A 243 20.07 4.36 -10.57
CA TYR A 243 20.87 3.41 -9.80
C TYR A 243 21.84 4.05 -8.80
N CYS A 244 22.47 5.15 -9.16
CA CYS A 244 23.47 5.81 -8.33
C CYS A 244 22.87 6.93 -7.45
N ASN A 245 21.85 6.63 -6.66
CA ASN A 245 21.24 7.61 -5.75
C ASN A 245 20.96 7.02 -4.37
N HIS A 246 21.89 6.24 -3.86
CA HIS A 246 21.77 5.66 -2.54
C HIS A 246 22.00 6.72 -1.46
N VAL A 247 21.07 6.84 -0.52
CA VAL A 247 21.19 7.69 0.66
C VAL A 247 20.49 7.05 1.83
N PHE A 248 21.21 6.83 2.92
CA PHE A 248 20.69 6.19 4.13
C PHE A 248 21.10 6.94 5.39
N VAL A 249 20.24 6.92 6.37
CA VAL A 249 20.48 7.33 7.76
C VAL A 249 20.55 6.07 8.59
N GLY A 250 21.73 5.74 9.05
CA GLY A 250 22.01 4.53 9.81
C GLY A 250 22.17 4.81 11.30
N SER A 251 21.69 3.90 12.15
CA SER A 251 21.96 3.96 13.57
C SER A 251 23.45 3.69 13.85
N THR A 252 24.06 4.52 14.69
CA THR A 252 25.42 4.35 15.18
C THR A 252 25.49 3.49 16.45
N ARG A 253 24.34 3.13 17.03
CA ARG A 253 24.26 2.27 18.21
C ARG A 253 24.66 0.83 17.87
N ASP A 254 25.32 0.20 18.83
CA ASP A 254 25.58 -1.24 18.76
C ASP A 254 24.26 -2.01 19.00
N LEU A 255 23.77 -2.68 17.97
CA LEU A 255 22.55 -3.48 18.01
C LEU A 255 22.82 -4.96 18.32
N SER A 256 24.06 -5.36 18.59
CA SER A 256 24.43 -6.77 18.86
C SER A 256 23.77 -7.29 20.14
N SER A 257 23.57 -6.41 21.13
CA SER A 257 22.93 -6.72 22.43
C SER A 257 21.45 -7.13 22.33
N VAL A 258 20.77 -6.88 21.19
CA VAL A 258 19.37 -7.27 20.98
C VAL A 258 19.22 -8.80 20.90
N GLY A 259 20.28 -9.51 20.50
CA GLY A 259 20.26 -10.96 20.35
C GLY A 259 19.76 -11.42 18.97
N ALA A 260 19.46 -12.72 18.86
CA ALA A 260 19.08 -13.33 17.57
C ALA A 260 17.67 -12.98 17.11
N VAL A 261 16.74 -12.74 18.05
CA VAL A 261 15.37 -12.33 17.74
C VAL A 261 15.26 -10.82 17.89
N ARG A 262 14.90 -10.17 16.81
CA ARG A 262 14.81 -8.72 16.74
C ARG A 262 13.44 -8.30 16.27
N TYR A 263 12.88 -7.31 16.95
CA TYR A 263 11.68 -6.59 16.54
C TYR A 263 12.03 -5.14 16.27
N ALA A 264 11.55 -4.63 15.19
CA ALA A 264 11.64 -3.20 14.91
C ALA A 264 10.27 -2.63 14.60
N ARG A 265 10.11 -1.35 14.93
CA ARG A 265 8.98 -0.51 14.52
C ARG A 265 9.53 0.79 13.97
N LEU A 266 8.89 1.29 12.93
CA LEU A 266 9.11 2.64 12.41
C LEU A 266 7.80 3.17 11.85
N TRP A 267 7.63 4.48 11.93
CA TRP A 267 6.60 5.16 11.17
C TRP A 267 7.23 5.70 9.90
N VAL A 268 6.58 5.41 8.77
CA VAL A 268 7.02 5.87 7.45
C VAL A 268 5.89 6.60 6.74
N ARG A 269 6.23 7.71 6.10
CA ARG A 269 5.36 8.46 5.20
C ARG A 269 6.10 8.71 3.91
N HIS A 270 5.43 8.64 2.78
CA HIS A 270 6.04 8.88 1.48
C HIS A 270 5.09 9.64 0.53
N THR A 271 5.66 10.32 -0.47
CA THR A 271 4.89 11.18 -1.38
C THR A 271 4.45 10.49 -2.66
N THR A 272 5.13 9.43 -3.08
CA THR A 272 4.91 8.76 -4.36
C THR A 272 4.70 7.28 -4.12
N ALA A 273 3.69 6.67 -4.70
CA ALA A 273 3.43 5.23 -4.58
C ALA A 273 4.68 4.41 -4.93
N LEU A 274 4.83 3.26 -4.28
CA LEU A 274 5.91 2.33 -4.61
C LEU A 274 5.89 2.02 -6.10
N PRO A 275 7.04 2.07 -6.80
CA PRO A 275 7.09 1.86 -8.24
C PRO A 275 6.95 0.38 -8.62
N THR A 276 6.92 0.11 -9.91
CA THR A 276 7.01 -1.26 -10.45
C THR A 276 8.43 -1.81 -10.36
N SER A 277 9.44 -0.96 -10.47
CA SER A 277 10.85 -1.33 -10.26
C SER A 277 11.17 -1.51 -8.78
N HIS A 278 12.25 -2.24 -8.49
CA HIS A 278 12.72 -2.44 -7.12
C HIS A 278 13.24 -1.14 -6.51
N VAL A 279 12.81 -0.87 -5.28
CA VAL A 279 13.33 0.21 -4.43
C VAL A 279 13.55 -0.34 -3.02
N THR A 280 14.54 0.23 -2.32
CA THR A 280 14.85 -0.07 -0.92
C THR A 280 14.71 1.20 -0.09
N PHE A 281 14.01 1.14 1.04
CA PHE A 281 13.95 2.25 2.00
C PHE A 281 14.40 1.86 3.42
N LEU A 282 14.65 0.58 3.66
CA LEU A 282 15.25 0.06 4.88
C LEU A 282 16.25 -1.03 4.52
N ALA A 283 17.41 -1.00 5.14
CA ALA A 283 18.44 -2.00 4.95
C ALA A 283 19.10 -2.37 6.30
N MET A 284 19.45 -3.63 6.45
CA MET A 284 20.17 -4.16 7.60
C MET A 284 21.26 -5.08 7.11
N ARG A 285 22.49 -4.87 7.59
CA ARG A 285 23.63 -5.70 7.24
C ARG A 285 23.55 -7.05 7.92
N ASP A 286 23.68 -8.11 7.15
CA ASP A 286 23.71 -9.48 7.65
C ASP A 286 25.15 -10.01 7.70
N ALA A 287 25.72 -10.08 8.90
CA ALA A 287 27.08 -10.58 9.12
C ALA A 287 27.19 -12.09 8.80
N ALA A 288 26.12 -12.85 8.90
CA ALA A 288 26.08 -14.27 8.55
C ALA A 288 26.03 -14.49 7.03
N ASP A 289 25.70 -13.44 6.26
CA ASP A 289 25.62 -13.47 4.80
C ASP A 289 26.71 -12.61 4.14
N GLY A 290 27.92 -12.64 4.64
CA GLY A 290 29.05 -11.89 4.08
C GLY A 290 28.88 -10.37 4.13
N ASN A 291 28.12 -9.86 5.08
CA ASN A 291 27.73 -8.46 5.21
C ASN A 291 26.84 -7.94 4.04
N ARG A 292 26.16 -8.82 3.34
CA ARG A 292 25.12 -8.43 2.38
C ARG A 292 23.87 -7.97 3.12
N ASP A 293 23.11 -7.11 2.48
CA ASP A 293 21.96 -6.50 3.11
C ASP A 293 20.69 -7.37 3.04
N LEU A 294 19.98 -7.43 4.14
CA LEU A 294 18.56 -7.71 4.17
C LEU A 294 17.83 -6.38 3.96
N ARG A 295 17.07 -6.27 2.88
CA ARG A 295 16.47 -5.01 2.42
C ARG A 295 14.95 -5.10 2.48
N MET A 296 14.29 -4.02 2.91
CA MET A 296 12.86 -3.81 2.74
C MET A 296 12.62 -2.57 1.89
N GLY A 297 11.68 -2.68 1.00
CA GLY A 297 11.26 -1.60 0.15
C GLY A 297 10.02 -1.99 -0.62
N GLY A 298 10.06 -1.90 -1.95
CA GLY A 298 8.95 -2.30 -2.78
C GLY A 298 9.36 -2.70 -4.17
N GLN A 299 8.51 -3.50 -4.78
CA GLN A 299 8.51 -3.85 -6.18
C GLN A 299 7.08 -4.19 -6.59
N ASN A 300 6.74 -3.98 -7.86
CA ASN A 300 5.38 -4.23 -8.35
C ASN A 300 4.30 -3.48 -7.55
N ARG A 301 4.64 -2.28 -7.03
CA ARG A 301 3.77 -1.38 -6.23
C ARG A 301 3.38 -1.90 -4.85
N ALA A 302 4.03 -2.95 -4.35
CA ALA A 302 3.79 -3.54 -3.03
C ALA A 302 5.06 -3.64 -2.22
N LEU A 303 4.94 -3.71 -0.90
CA LEU A 303 6.06 -3.95 0.01
C LEU A 303 6.72 -5.30 -0.30
N GLN A 304 8.04 -5.33 -0.17
CA GLN A 304 8.83 -6.52 -0.42
C GLN A 304 10.10 -6.53 0.42
N TRP A 305 10.41 -7.68 0.98
CA TRP A 305 11.77 -7.98 1.44
C TRP A 305 12.61 -8.52 0.29
N ASN A 306 13.88 -8.18 0.31
CA ASN A 306 14.85 -8.69 -0.64
C ASN A 306 16.16 -9.04 0.09
N ARG A 307 16.74 -10.16 -0.26
CA ARG A 307 18.04 -10.58 0.24
C ARG A 307 19.11 -10.30 -0.81
N ALA A 308 19.98 -9.33 -0.53
CA ALA A 308 20.93 -8.80 -1.52
C ALA A 308 21.97 -9.81 -2.05
N SER A 309 22.14 -10.96 -1.40
CA SER A 309 23.13 -11.96 -1.81
C SER A 309 22.66 -12.86 -2.95
N ASP A 310 21.38 -13.07 -3.10
CA ASP A 310 20.81 -14.00 -4.08
C ASP A 310 19.50 -13.50 -4.72
N ASP A 311 19.15 -12.24 -4.46
CA ASP A 311 17.94 -11.56 -4.93
C ASP A 311 16.62 -12.29 -4.59
N ALA A 312 16.65 -13.20 -3.63
CA ALA A 312 15.43 -13.82 -3.13
C ALA A 312 14.50 -12.76 -2.55
N THR A 313 13.24 -12.85 -2.87
CA THR A 313 12.22 -11.90 -2.45
C THR A 313 11.16 -12.57 -1.58
N LEU A 314 10.55 -11.76 -0.70
CA LEU A 314 9.42 -12.14 0.11
C LEU A 314 8.39 -11.00 0.05
N PRO A 315 7.21 -11.23 -0.55
CA PRO A 315 6.79 -12.46 -1.23
C PRO A 315 7.58 -12.73 -2.52
N GLU A 316 7.37 -13.90 -3.10
CA GLU A 316 7.85 -14.20 -4.45
C GLU A 316 7.30 -13.18 -5.46
N GLN A 317 8.06 -12.90 -6.51
CA GLN A 317 7.68 -11.92 -7.55
C GLN A 317 6.64 -12.47 -8.55
N SER A 318 5.85 -13.44 -8.12
CA SER A 318 4.69 -13.88 -8.87
C SER A 318 3.51 -12.90 -8.68
N PRO A 319 2.55 -12.83 -9.61
CA PRO A 319 1.33 -12.04 -9.39
C PRO A 319 0.59 -12.43 -8.11
N ASN A 320 0.57 -13.71 -7.77
CA ASN A 320 -0.06 -14.22 -6.54
C ASN A 320 0.69 -13.77 -5.29
N GLY A 321 2.03 -13.86 -5.31
CA GLY A 321 2.86 -13.44 -4.19
C GLY A 321 2.72 -11.94 -3.93
N VAL A 322 2.83 -11.12 -4.96
CA VAL A 322 2.63 -9.66 -4.87
C VAL A 322 1.25 -9.31 -4.29
N ALA A 323 0.20 -10.04 -4.68
CA ALA A 323 -1.15 -9.85 -4.18
C ALA A 323 -1.32 -10.19 -2.68
N LEU A 324 -0.42 -10.97 -2.10
CA LEU A 324 -0.39 -11.28 -0.67
C LEU A 324 0.38 -10.25 0.17
N SER A 325 1.00 -9.26 -0.47
CA SER A 325 1.67 -8.15 0.17
C SER A 325 0.74 -6.94 0.33
N ALA A 326 1.28 -5.82 0.78
CA ALA A 326 0.54 -4.58 1.00
C ALA A 326 1.24 -3.41 0.30
N PRO A 327 0.50 -2.49 -0.33
CA PRO A 327 1.03 -1.18 -0.72
C PRO A 327 1.22 -0.31 0.52
N LEU A 328 2.05 0.72 0.42
CA LEU A 328 2.09 1.80 1.40
C LEU A 328 1.15 2.94 0.95
N PRO A 329 0.26 3.43 1.82
CA PRO A 329 -0.58 4.58 1.50
C PRO A 329 0.24 5.86 1.30
N VAL A 330 0.01 6.58 0.19
CA VAL A 330 0.71 7.82 -0.14
C VAL A 330 0.26 8.95 0.78
N ASN A 331 1.20 9.79 1.22
CA ASN A 331 0.97 10.95 2.09
C ASN A 331 0.33 10.64 3.45
N GLN A 332 0.41 9.40 3.90
CA GLN A 332 -0.08 8.98 5.20
C GLN A 332 1.06 8.34 6.01
N TRP A 333 1.06 8.59 7.32
CA TRP A 333 1.93 7.87 8.22
C TRP A 333 1.46 6.42 8.36
N THR A 334 2.35 5.50 8.15
CA THR A 334 2.11 4.07 8.25
C THR A 334 3.08 3.47 9.25
N CYS A 335 2.56 2.77 10.22
CA CYS A 335 3.36 1.99 11.15
C CYS A 335 3.81 0.71 10.47
N LEU A 336 5.11 0.53 10.36
CA LEU A 336 5.73 -0.68 9.84
C LEU A 336 6.47 -1.38 10.98
N GLU A 337 6.09 -2.60 11.26
CA GLU A 337 6.76 -3.46 12.24
C GLU A 337 7.29 -4.71 11.55
N PHE A 338 8.41 -5.21 12.02
CA PHE A 338 8.87 -6.53 11.62
C PHE A 338 9.58 -7.27 12.76
N MET A 339 9.63 -8.58 12.63
CA MET A 339 10.42 -9.47 13.45
C MET A 339 11.36 -10.27 12.55
N VAL A 340 12.61 -10.37 12.94
CA VAL A 340 13.57 -11.29 12.34
C VAL A 340 14.11 -12.19 13.44
N ASP A 341 13.89 -13.50 13.30
CA ASP A 341 14.45 -14.53 14.16
C ASP A 341 15.64 -15.19 13.47
N GLY A 342 16.84 -14.72 13.79
CA GLY A 342 18.07 -15.26 13.25
C GLY A 342 18.39 -16.68 13.75
N ALA A 343 17.81 -17.12 14.88
CA ALA A 343 18.01 -18.47 15.39
C ALA A 343 17.16 -19.51 14.62
N GLN A 344 15.95 -19.13 14.21
CA GLN A 344 15.03 -20.01 13.49
C GLN A 344 14.97 -19.72 11.98
N GLY A 345 15.52 -18.57 11.52
CA GLY A 345 15.42 -18.12 10.14
C GLY A 345 13.98 -17.75 9.76
N ARG A 346 13.29 -17.04 10.65
CA ARG A 346 11.92 -16.59 10.43
C ARG A 346 11.86 -15.08 10.29
N LEU A 347 10.85 -14.61 9.58
CA LEU A 347 10.56 -13.21 9.38
C LEU A 347 9.06 -13.00 9.41
N SER A 348 8.60 -11.95 10.07
CA SER A 348 7.18 -11.54 10.06
C SER A 348 7.09 -10.03 9.97
N THR A 349 6.11 -9.54 9.24
CA THR A 349 5.91 -8.10 9.05
C THR A 349 4.46 -7.73 9.34
N TRP A 350 4.27 -6.57 9.96
CA TRP A 350 2.94 -5.98 10.22
C TRP A 350 2.89 -4.57 9.67
N VAL A 351 1.78 -4.23 9.07
CA VAL A 351 1.45 -2.88 8.62
C VAL A 351 0.26 -2.39 9.44
N ASN A 352 0.42 -1.29 10.15
CA ASN A 352 -0.57 -0.75 11.09
C ASN A 352 -1.10 -1.82 12.08
N GLY A 353 -0.19 -2.65 12.61
CA GLY A 353 -0.49 -3.71 13.55
C GLY A 353 -1.05 -5.01 12.92
N THR A 354 -1.40 -5.01 11.64
CA THR A 354 -1.95 -6.17 10.92
C THR A 354 -0.82 -6.96 10.25
N ALA A 355 -0.76 -8.27 10.52
CA ALA A 355 0.22 -9.15 9.88
C ALA A 355 -0.03 -9.27 8.37
N VAL A 356 1.04 -9.20 7.57
CA VAL A 356 0.99 -9.31 6.11
C VAL A 356 1.47 -10.70 5.71
N THR A 357 0.58 -11.50 5.15
CA THR A 357 0.84 -12.90 4.80
C THR A 357 2.02 -13.04 3.83
N GLY A 358 2.06 -12.22 2.78
CA GLY A 358 3.14 -12.25 1.79
C GLY A 358 4.50 -11.80 2.33
N LEU A 359 4.54 -11.16 3.50
CA LEU A 359 5.77 -10.69 4.14
C LEU A 359 6.12 -11.54 5.37
N THR A 360 5.78 -12.82 5.34
CA THR A 360 6.02 -13.77 6.43
C THR A 360 6.76 -15.00 5.91
N ALA A 361 7.93 -15.26 6.50
CA ALA A 361 8.69 -16.49 6.32
C ALA A 361 8.64 -17.27 7.65
N ASP A 362 7.87 -18.35 7.71
CA ASP A 362 7.55 -19.05 8.96
C ASP A 362 8.35 -20.34 9.19
N GLY A 363 9.22 -20.70 8.24
CA GLY A 363 10.03 -21.92 8.28
C GLY A 363 9.47 -23.08 7.44
N THR A 364 8.26 -22.91 6.89
CA THR A 364 7.63 -23.91 6.02
C THR A 364 7.47 -23.33 4.61
N PRO A 365 8.23 -23.80 3.60
CA PRO A 365 8.16 -23.24 2.26
C PRO A 365 6.73 -23.25 1.71
N THR A 366 6.24 -22.08 1.34
CA THR A 366 4.93 -21.87 0.74
C THR A 366 5.09 -21.18 -0.62
N HIS A 367 4.59 -21.81 -1.66
CA HIS A 367 4.63 -21.26 -3.02
C HIS A 367 3.95 -19.89 -3.06
N ASP A 368 4.50 -18.97 -3.86
CA ASP A 368 4.10 -17.57 -3.98
C ASP A 368 4.41 -16.68 -2.75
N VAL A 369 4.73 -17.26 -1.59
CA VAL A 369 5.09 -16.50 -0.38
C VAL A 369 6.59 -16.57 -0.14
N ASP A 370 7.07 -17.67 0.40
CA ASP A 370 8.44 -17.82 0.89
C ASP A 370 9.19 -19.05 0.33
N GLY A 371 8.62 -19.70 -0.69
CA GLY A 371 9.27 -20.83 -1.36
C GLY A 371 10.62 -20.46 -1.93
N GLN A 372 10.74 -19.34 -2.61
CA GLN A 372 12.01 -18.79 -3.11
C GLN A 372 12.96 -18.44 -1.96
N TRP A 373 12.45 -17.86 -0.88
CA TRP A 373 13.22 -17.50 0.29
C TRP A 373 13.94 -18.69 0.92
N TYR A 374 13.27 -19.84 0.99
CA TYR A 374 13.79 -21.09 1.55
C TYR A 374 14.53 -21.98 0.55
N ASN A 375 14.69 -21.58 -0.70
CA ASN A 375 15.64 -22.22 -1.61
C ASN A 375 17.08 -22.15 -1.08
N ARG A 376 17.39 -21.18 -0.26
CA ARG A 376 18.61 -21.13 0.53
C ARG A 376 18.40 -21.87 1.85
N ALA A 377 18.95 -23.08 1.92
CA ALA A 377 18.90 -23.86 3.15
C ALA A 377 19.56 -23.11 4.33
N ASN A 378 18.96 -23.22 5.51
CA ASN A 378 19.50 -22.67 6.75
C ASN A 378 19.79 -21.17 6.75
N TRP A 379 18.88 -20.36 6.17
CA TRP A 379 18.96 -18.92 6.35
C TRP A 379 18.85 -18.57 7.85
N ARG A 380 19.93 -18.00 8.40
CA ARG A 380 20.06 -17.64 9.82
C ARG A 380 20.76 -16.29 9.90
N PRO A 381 20.02 -15.20 9.70
CA PRO A 381 20.62 -13.88 9.64
C PRO A 381 21.17 -13.41 10.98
N ASN A 382 22.30 -12.73 10.93
CA ASN A 382 22.89 -11.98 12.04
C ASN A 382 22.94 -10.50 11.67
N LEU A 383 21.84 -9.79 11.91
CA LEU A 383 21.72 -8.39 11.55
C LEU A 383 22.51 -7.51 12.50
N THR A 384 23.32 -6.57 12.01
CA THR A 384 24.25 -5.78 12.81
C THR A 384 23.93 -4.30 12.86
N ASP A 385 23.12 -3.79 11.94
CA ASP A 385 22.74 -2.37 11.88
C ASP A 385 21.27 -2.19 11.49
N LEU A 386 20.81 -0.94 11.46
CA LEU A 386 19.53 -0.50 10.90
C LEU A 386 19.76 0.80 10.15
N ARG A 387 19.40 0.83 8.90
CA ARG A 387 19.51 1.99 8.01
C ARG A 387 18.16 2.28 7.34
N LEU A 388 17.76 3.54 7.36
CA LEU A 388 16.53 4.06 6.76
C LEU A 388 16.91 5.03 5.65
N GLY A 389 16.35 4.92 4.48
CA GLY A 389 16.81 5.75 3.37
C GLY A 389 16.16 5.47 2.04
N TRP A 390 16.96 5.48 1.00
CA TRP A 390 16.52 5.26 -0.36
C TRP A 390 17.61 4.65 -1.24
N GLU A 391 17.20 3.66 -2.00
CA GLU A 391 17.94 3.06 -3.11
C GLU A 391 16.95 2.73 -4.21
N SER A 392 17.22 3.15 -5.44
CA SER A 392 16.36 2.90 -6.59
C SER A 392 17.15 2.27 -7.73
N TYR A 393 16.55 1.31 -8.41
CA TYR A 393 17.18 0.61 -9.54
C TYR A 393 16.70 1.08 -10.91
N GLY A 394 15.87 2.09 -10.99
CA GLY A 394 15.38 2.58 -12.24
C GLY A 394 14.51 3.82 -12.09
N GLU A 395 13.23 3.62 -12.16
CA GLU A 395 12.22 4.64 -11.92
C GLU A 395 11.94 4.80 -10.42
N GLY A 396 11.33 5.92 -10.04
CA GLY A 396 10.84 6.11 -8.69
C GLY A 396 11.71 7.05 -7.86
N ALA A 397 11.59 8.37 -8.09
CA ALA A 397 11.95 9.36 -7.08
C ALA A 397 10.85 9.43 -6.04
N ASN A 398 11.23 9.58 -4.77
CA ASN A 398 10.28 9.66 -3.67
C ASN A 398 10.83 10.58 -2.58
N THR A 399 9.96 11.24 -1.84
CA THR A 399 10.31 11.86 -0.57
C THR A 399 9.69 11.02 0.54
N LEU A 400 10.54 10.53 1.45
CA LEU A 400 10.10 9.74 2.59
C LEU A 400 10.41 10.48 3.88
N TRP A 401 9.59 10.24 4.89
CA TRP A 401 9.86 10.61 6.28
C TRP A 401 9.81 9.38 7.14
N PHE A 402 10.75 9.29 8.09
CA PHE A 402 10.79 8.26 9.10
C PHE A 402 10.74 8.90 10.48
N ASP A 403 9.97 8.29 11.37
CA ASP A 403 9.77 8.76 12.74
C ASP A 403 9.54 7.61 13.70
N ASP A 404 9.62 7.89 14.99
CA ASP A 404 9.33 6.93 16.07
C ASP A 404 9.96 5.56 15.86
N VAL A 405 11.25 5.53 15.56
CA VAL A 405 12.00 4.31 15.26
C VAL A 405 12.37 3.61 16.54
N ALA A 406 12.07 2.32 16.63
CA ALA A 406 12.46 1.50 17.78
C ALA A 406 12.91 0.11 17.35
N LEU A 407 13.90 -0.45 18.04
CA LEU A 407 14.40 -1.80 17.81
C LEU A 407 14.78 -2.46 19.15
N GLY A 408 14.30 -3.69 19.37
CA GLY A 408 14.50 -4.44 20.60
C GLY A 408 14.28 -5.93 20.43
N SER A 409 14.29 -6.67 21.54
CA SER A 409 14.11 -8.12 21.58
C SER A 409 12.65 -8.57 21.72
N THR A 410 11.72 -7.64 21.93
CA THR A 410 10.28 -7.90 22.07
C THR A 410 9.49 -7.00 21.12
N ARG A 411 8.29 -7.45 20.74
CA ARG A 411 7.42 -6.65 19.86
C ARG A 411 7.02 -5.35 20.55
N ILE A 412 7.15 -4.24 19.82
CA ILE A 412 6.97 -2.88 20.34
C ILE A 412 5.51 -2.42 20.15
N GLY A 413 4.94 -2.75 19.00
CA GLY A 413 3.60 -2.29 18.63
C GLY A 413 3.58 -0.90 18.00
N CYS A 414 2.53 -0.60 17.32
CA CYS A 414 2.24 0.72 16.82
C CYS A 414 1.63 1.57 17.93
#